data_358d7524e8cf995d7af62a58a4c9eb7b
#
_entry.id   358d7524e8cf995d7af62a58a4c9eb7b
#
_cell.length_a   1.000
_cell.length_b   1.000
_cell.length_c   1.000
_cell.angle_alpha   90.00
_cell.angle_beta   90.00
_cell.angle_gamma   90.00
#
_symmetry.space_group_name_H-M   'P 1'
#
loop_
_entity.id
_entity.type
_entity.pdbx_description
1 polymer ?
#
loop_
_entity_poly.entity_id
_entity_poly.type
_entity_poly.pdbx_seq_one_letter_code
_entity_poly.pdbx_strand_id
1 'polypeptide(L)'
;MIINRDAELEKNMFSKLSDIDNIMHKKDTYALGLRLNALSSLCRALRTEEAVSALTAALDKLEADYFTGDISVDGLKSFMPGTALYTAYDFTGDEKYKNAAVKLAEGFKNLSRNDKGYFKDEDEKKCLCKAYMYEPFYMAYETKDGGKEQYNDVIAQYNAMNDELFATAKYSKDTDKALRSLSIYAAALIDTMEVMDQMIYEIYRKMQDYYKASVKAVLEA
;
A
#
# COMPACT_ATOMS: atom_id res chain seq x y z
N MET A 1 -20.40 -12.74 9.78
CA MET A 1 -19.48 -13.02 10.90
C MET A 1 -19.62 -11.87 11.88
N ILE A 2 -20.13 -12.10 13.09
CA ILE A 2 -20.25 -11.06 14.13
C ILE A 2 -18.83 -10.93 14.72
N ILE A 3 -18.12 -9.87 14.37
CA ILE A 3 -16.86 -9.55 15.03
C ILE A 3 -17.24 -9.02 16.41
N ASN A 4 -16.90 -9.76 17.45
CA ASN A 4 -17.05 -9.30 18.82
C ASN A 4 -16.01 -8.19 19.02
N ARG A 5 -16.47 -6.92 19.00
CA ARG A 5 -15.60 -5.75 19.08
C ARG A 5 -15.20 -5.53 20.53
N ASP A 6 -13.90 -5.51 20.78
CA ASP A 6 -13.32 -5.10 22.05
C ASP A 6 -12.93 -3.61 21.95
N ALA A 7 -13.75 -2.73 22.50
CA ALA A 7 -13.56 -1.27 22.42
C ALA A 7 -12.24 -0.79 23.08
N GLU A 8 -11.75 -1.50 24.09
CA GLU A 8 -10.47 -1.17 24.73
C GLU A 8 -9.29 -1.56 23.82
N LEU A 9 -9.38 -2.72 23.19
CA LEU A 9 -8.39 -3.16 22.21
C LEU A 9 -8.35 -2.19 21.01
N GLU A 10 -9.49 -1.82 20.45
CA GLU A 10 -9.59 -0.85 19.36
C GLU A 10 -8.94 0.49 19.74
N LYS A 11 -9.29 1.05 20.91
CA LYS A 11 -8.70 2.30 21.41
C LYS A 11 -7.18 2.22 21.55
N ASN A 12 -6.67 1.12 22.09
CA ASN A 12 -5.24 0.88 22.21
C ASN A 12 -4.55 0.77 20.85
N MET A 13 -5.19 0.10 19.87
CA MET A 13 -4.68 0.00 18.50
C MET A 13 -4.60 1.38 17.84
N PHE A 14 -5.66 2.20 17.91
CA PHE A 14 -5.66 3.55 17.35
C PHE A 14 -4.58 4.42 17.97
N SER A 15 -4.49 4.43 19.29
CA SER A 15 -3.45 5.20 19.99
C SER A 15 -2.03 4.82 19.56
N LYS A 16 -1.74 3.51 19.44
CA LYS A 16 -0.42 3.03 19.02
C LYS A 16 -0.13 3.30 17.55
N LEU A 17 -1.13 3.18 16.68
CA LEU A 17 -0.95 3.37 15.24
C LEU A 17 -0.84 4.84 14.85
N SER A 18 -1.58 5.74 15.53
CA SER A 18 -1.53 7.18 15.27
C SER A 18 -0.32 7.87 15.88
N ASP A 19 0.39 7.22 16.81
CA ASP A 19 1.65 7.72 17.35
C ASP A 19 2.81 7.46 16.36
N ILE A 20 3.00 8.39 15.43
CA ILE A 20 4.03 8.33 14.40
C ILE A 20 5.28 9.14 14.71
N ASP A 21 5.29 9.90 15.83
CA ASP A 21 6.35 10.86 16.15
C ASP A 21 7.73 10.21 16.19
N ASN A 22 7.86 9.06 16.86
CA ASN A 22 9.14 8.34 16.94
C ASN A 22 9.62 7.83 15.57
N ILE A 23 8.71 7.48 14.68
CA ILE A 23 9.01 7.01 13.32
C ILE A 23 9.48 8.19 12.45
N MET A 24 8.79 9.33 12.54
CA MET A 24 9.17 10.55 11.85
C MET A 24 10.56 11.04 12.27
N HIS A 25 10.86 11.03 13.57
CA HIS A 25 12.20 11.36 14.06
C HIS A 25 13.31 10.46 13.49
N LYS A 26 13.02 9.17 13.29
CA LYS A 26 13.96 8.21 12.68
C LYS A 26 14.00 8.26 11.16
N LYS A 27 13.13 9.06 10.53
CA LYS A 27 12.93 9.11 9.06
C LYS A 27 12.69 7.73 8.44
N ASP A 28 12.02 6.83 9.16
CA ASP A 28 11.67 5.50 8.67
C ASP A 28 10.38 5.54 7.85
N THR A 29 10.52 5.93 6.59
CA THR A 29 9.41 6.07 5.64
C THR A 29 8.65 4.76 5.44
N TYR A 30 9.32 3.61 5.50
CA TYR A 30 8.67 2.31 5.36
C TYR A 30 7.76 1.98 6.56
N ALA A 31 8.28 2.16 7.79
CA ALA A 31 7.48 1.95 9.00
C ALA A 31 6.30 2.93 9.09
N LEU A 32 6.50 4.18 8.66
CA LEU A 32 5.45 5.18 8.54
C LEU A 32 4.34 4.71 7.59
N GLY A 33 4.73 4.29 6.39
CA GLY A 33 3.78 3.79 5.39
C GLY A 33 2.98 2.59 5.88
N LEU A 34 3.62 1.63 6.56
CA LEU A 34 2.92 0.48 7.15
C LEU A 34 1.86 0.91 8.17
N ARG A 35 2.17 1.87 9.04
CA ARG A 35 1.20 2.37 10.03
C ARG A 35 0.04 3.11 9.39
N LEU A 36 0.29 3.96 8.41
CA LEU A 36 -0.75 4.69 7.70
C LEU A 36 -1.67 3.73 6.93
N ASN A 37 -1.11 2.71 6.27
CA ASN A 37 -1.90 1.70 5.59
C ASN A 37 -2.73 0.85 6.57
N ALA A 38 -2.19 0.53 7.75
CA ALA A 38 -2.96 -0.16 8.80
C ALA A 38 -4.14 0.70 9.30
N LEU A 39 -3.93 2.00 9.56
CA LEU A 39 -5.01 2.93 9.92
C LEU A 39 -6.04 3.06 8.80
N SER A 40 -5.59 3.16 7.55
CA SER A 40 -6.45 3.20 6.37
C SER A 40 -7.34 1.96 6.29
N SER A 41 -6.77 0.76 6.47
CA SER A 41 -7.54 -0.50 6.46
C SER A 41 -8.53 -0.57 7.62
N LEU A 42 -8.16 -0.09 8.81
CA LEU A 42 -9.09 0.01 9.95
C LEU A 42 -10.24 0.98 9.68
N CYS A 43 -9.97 2.14 9.07
CA CYS A 43 -11.03 3.09 8.68
C CYS A 43 -12.04 2.44 7.73
N ARG A 44 -11.56 1.73 6.70
CA ARG A 44 -12.43 1.04 5.74
C ARG A 44 -13.25 -0.08 6.38
N ALA A 45 -12.64 -0.83 7.32
CA ALA A 45 -13.28 -1.96 7.98
C ALA A 45 -14.29 -1.54 9.04
N LEU A 46 -13.97 -0.57 9.87
CA LEU A 46 -14.75 -0.17 11.05
C LEU A 46 -15.72 0.97 10.78
N ARG A 47 -15.33 1.91 9.91
CA ARG A 47 -16.10 3.11 9.54
C ARG A 47 -16.56 3.93 10.75
N THR A 48 -15.73 4.04 11.79
CA THR A 48 -16.00 4.81 13.00
C THR A 48 -15.29 6.15 12.98
N GLU A 49 -15.85 7.14 13.70
CA GLU A 49 -15.24 8.46 13.83
C GLU A 49 -13.85 8.39 14.47
N GLU A 50 -13.65 7.48 15.42
CA GLU A 50 -12.37 7.28 16.09
C GLU A 50 -11.30 6.79 15.11
N ALA A 51 -11.66 5.86 14.21
CA ALA A 51 -10.72 5.37 13.19
C ALA A 51 -10.32 6.48 12.21
N VAL A 52 -11.30 7.26 11.75
CA VAL A 52 -11.07 8.40 10.85
C VAL A 52 -10.22 9.46 11.55
N SER A 53 -10.54 9.80 12.80
CA SER A 53 -9.76 10.77 13.59
C SER A 53 -8.31 10.32 13.79
N ALA A 54 -8.08 9.02 14.07
CA ALA A 54 -6.73 8.48 14.21
C ALA A 54 -5.93 8.57 12.91
N LEU A 55 -6.56 8.27 11.77
CA LEU A 55 -5.92 8.37 10.45
C LEU A 55 -5.58 9.83 10.11
N THR A 56 -6.54 10.74 10.24
CA THR A 56 -6.34 12.15 9.90
C THR A 56 -5.31 12.81 10.82
N ALA A 57 -5.34 12.51 12.14
CA ALA A 57 -4.32 13.01 13.07
C ALA A 57 -2.91 12.54 12.72
N ALA A 58 -2.77 11.29 12.23
CA ALA A 58 -1.47 10.81 11.76
C ALA A 58 -1.04 11.49 10.44
N LEU A 59 -1.95 11.67 9.49
CA LEU A 59 -1.66 12.36 8.23
C LEU A 59 -1.35 13.84 8.41
N ASP A 60 -2.06 14.53 9.29
CA ASP A 60 -1.85 15.96 9.57
C ASP A 60 -0.47 16.25 10.19
N LYS A 61 0.14 15.28 10.83
CA LYS A 61 1.54 15.37 11.30
C LYS A 61 2.57 15.33 10.18
N LEU A 62 2.19 14.86 8.98
CA LEU A 62 3.07 14.85 7.80
C LEU A 62 3.08 16.19 7.05
N GLU A 63 2.35 17.18 7.52
CA GLU A 63 1.89 18.40 6.84
C GLU A 63 2.88 19.08 5.90
N ALA A 64 4.10 19.36 6.36
CA ALA A 64 5.00 20.24 5.63
C ALA A 64 5.52 19.61 4.32
N ASP A 65 5.80 18.31 4.34
CA ASP A 65 6.51 17.66 3.24
C ASP A 65 5.55 17.07 2.18
N TYR A 66 4.37 16.60 2.60
CA TYR A 66 3.41 15.95 1.69
C TYR A 66 2.33 16.88 1.14
N PHE A 67 1.96 17.96 1.86
CA PHE A 67 0.83 18.82 1.48
C PHE A 67 1.24 20.14 0.83
N THR A 68 2.40 20.70 1.19
CA THR A 68 2.78 22.06 0.78
C THR A 68 4.11 22.15 0.02
N GLY A 69 4.99 21.16 0.14
CA GLY A 69 6.33 21.16 -0.44
C GLY A 69 6.45 20.42 -1.78
N ASP A 70 7.65 20.43 -2.33
CA ASP A 70 8.04 19.46 -3.35
C ASP A 70 8.19 18.09 -2.67
N ILE A 71 7.28 17.17 -3.01
CA ILE A 71 7.37 15.80 -2.48
C ILE A 71 8.64 15.19 -3.06
N SER A 72 9.66 15.04 -2.20
CA SER A 72 10.85 14.29 -2.56
C SER A 72 10.51 12.80 -2.58
N VAL A 73 10.43 12.23 -3.78
CA VAL A 73 10.26 10.78 -3.96
C VAL A 73 11.62 10.12 -3.78
N ASP A 74 11.86 9.58 -2.60
CA ASP A 74 13.04 8.80 -2.23
C ASP A 74 12.73 7.30 -2.32
N GLY A 75 12.71 6.77 -3.54
CA GLY A 75 12.40 5.38 -3.82
C GLY A 75 10.93 5.00 -3.67
N LEU A 76 10.63 3.71 -3.86
CA LEU A 76 9.25 3.18 -3.89
C LEU A 76 8.48 3.36 -2.58
N LYS A 77 9.15 3.33 -1.44
CA LYS A 77 8.54 3.50 -0.11
C LYS A 77 7.85 4.86 0.08
N SER A 78 8.25 5.88 -0.68
CA SER A 78 7.66 7.22 -0.61
C SER A 78 6.19 7.23 -1.07
N PHE A 79 5.75 6.24 -1.82
CA PHE A 79 4.37 6.13 -2.31
C PHE A 79 3.41 5.49 -1.31
N MET A 80 3.91 4.83 -0.26
CA MET A 80 3.07 4.10 0.69
C MET A 80 1.96 4.93 1.36
N PRO A 81 2.14 6.23 1.69
CA PRO A 81 1.07 7.04 2.26
C PRO A 81 -0.11 7.31 1.34
N GLY A 82 0.05 7.12 0.02
CA GLY A 82 -0.94 7.55 -0.97
C GLY A 82 -2.32 6.92 -0.81
N THR A 83 -2.40 5.62 -0.50
CA THR A 83 -3.67 4.94 -0.23
C THR A 83 -4.36 5.50 1.03
N ALA A 84 -3.59 5.83 2.06
CA ALA A 84 -4.10 6.44 3.28
C ALA A 84 -4.66 7.85 3.04
N LEU A 85 -4.01 8.63 2.18
CA LEU A 85 -4.50 9.95 1.75
C LEU A 85 -5.86 9.84 1.06
N TYR A 86 -6.03 8.93 0.12
CA TYR A 86 -7.33 8.70 -0.52
C TYR A 86 -8.39 8.21 0.47
N THR A 87 -8.03 7.34 1.42
CA THR A 87 -8.95 6.89 2.46
C THR A 87 -9.41 8.07 3.33
N ALA A 88 -8.50 8.96 3.73
CA ALA A 88 -8.86 10.16 4.49
C ALA A 88 -9.81 11.07 3.69
N TYR A 89 -9.55 11.28 2.41
CA TYR A 89 -10.45 12.02 1.52
C TYR A 89 -11.84 11.38 1.44
N ASP A 90 -11.93 10.07 1.25
CA ASP A 90 -13.20 9.34 1.14
C ASP A 90 -14.09 9.49 2.38
N PHE A 91 -13.49 9.59 3.56
CA PHE A 91 -14.22 9.70 4.82
C PHE A 91 -14.49 11.16 5.27
N THR A 92 -13.63 12.10 4.88
CA THR A 92 -13.74 13.49 5.36
C THR A 92 -14.26 14.47 4.31
N GLY A 93 -14.06 14.16 3.02
CA GLY A 93 -14.29 15.10 1.93
C GLY A 93 -13.28 16.25 1.87
N ASP A 94 -12.22 16.23 2.69
CA ASP A 94 -11.22 17.29 2.70
C ASP A 94 -10.25 17.14 1.50
N GLU A 95 -10.37 18.08 0.57
CA GLU A 95 -9.61 18.13 -0.69
C GLU A 95 -8.08 18.16 -0.49
N LYS A 96 -7.58 18.58 0.68
CA LYS A 96 -6.15 18.59 0.96
C LYS A 96 -5.54 17.20 0.80
N TYR A 97 -6.23 16.14 1.25
CA TYR A 97 -5.76 14.76 1.16
C TYR A 97 -5.73 14.26 -0.28
N LYS A 98 -6.79 14.55 -1.05
CA LYS A 98 -6.84 14.23 -2.48
C LYS A 98 -5.73 14.92 -3.25
N ASN A 99 -5.57 16.24 -3.05
CA ASN A 99 -4.54 17.01 -3.72
C ASN A 99 -3.13 16.49 -3.41
N ALA A 100 -2.87 16.11 -2.16
CA ALA A 100 -1.62 15.49 -1.76
C ALA A 100 -1.41 14.12 -2.46
N ALA A 101 -2.46 13.29 -2.56
CA ALA A 101 -2.38 12.00 -3.25
C ALA A 101 -2.08 12.19 -4.76
N VAL A 102 -2.79 13.10 -5.43
CA VAL A 102 -2.56 13.40 -6.86
C VAL A 102 -1.14 13.91 -7.09
N LYS A 103 -0.67 14.84 -6.25
CA LYS A 103 0.71 15.36 -6.33
C LYS A 103 1.75 14.25 -6.12
N LEU A 104 1.54 13.36 -5.15
CA LEU A 104 2.42 12.21 -4.91
C LEU A 104 2.45 11.27 -6.13
N ALA A 105 1.31 11.01 -6.77
CA ALA A 105 1.20 10.15 -7.93
C ALA A 105 1.96 10.66 -9.17
N GLU A 106 2.17 11.98 -9.28
CA GLU A 106 3.03 12.55 -10.34
C GLU A 106 4.44 11.98 -10.32
N GLY A 107 4.92 11.56 -9.14
CA GLY A 107 6.22 10.94 -8.95
C GLY A 107 6.38 9.60 -9.71
N PHE A 108 5.30 8.88 -10.03
CA PHE A 108 5.36 7.64 -10.82
C PHE A 108 6.00 7.85 -12.20
N LYS A 109 5.83 9.03 -12.79
CA LYS A 109 6.40 9.38 -14.10
C LYS A 109 7.94 9.39 -14.10
N ASN A 110 8.53 9.57 -12.92
CA ASN A 110 9.99 9.69 -12.75
C ASN A 110 10.65 8.37 -12.33
N LEU A 111 9.86 7.32 -12.05
CA LEU A 111 10.40 6.04 -11.63
C LEU A 111 11.03 5.28 -12.81
N SER A 112 12.23 4.78 -12.57
CA SER A 112 12.89 3.87 -13.50
C SER A 112 12.27 2.48 -13.43
N ARG A 113 12.32 1.75 -14.56
CA ARG A 113 11.92 0.34 -14.64
C ARG A 113 13.11 -0.56 -14.82
N ASN A 114 12.97 -1.80 -14.38
CA ASN A 114 13.95 -2.84 -14.71
C ASN A 114 13.69 -3.45 -16.10
N ASP A 115 14.52 -4.43 -16.47
CA ASP A 115 14.44 -5.17 -17.73
C ASP A 115 13.14 -5.99 -17.89
N LYS A 116 12.39 -6.22 -16.82
CA LYS A 116 11.10 -6.94 -16.83
C LYS A 116 9.89 -5.99 -16.86
N GLY A 117 10.11 -4.69 -16.71
CA GLY A 117 9.10 -3.68 -16.86
C GLY A 117 8.43 -3.19 -15.56
N TYR A 118 8.70 -3.77 -14.38
CA TYR A 118 8.22 -3.24 -13.12
C TYR A 118 9.16 -2.17 -12.54
N PHE A 119 8.65 -1.30 -11.68
CA PHE A 119 9.45 -0.25 -11.07
C PHE A 119 10.58 -0.82 -10.21
N LYS A 120 11.76 -0.25 -10.36
CA LYS A 120 12.93 -0.58 -9.55
C LYS A 120 13.14 0.45 -8.46
N ASP A 121 13.64 -0.02 -7.33
CA ASP A 121 14.06 0.80 -6.21
C ASP A 121 15.57 1.12 -6.32
N GLU A 122 16.02 2.14 -5.60
CA GLU A 122 17.42 2.56 -5.61
C GLU A 122 18.38 1.47 -5.09
N ASP A 123 17.91 0.63 -4.16
CA ASP A 123 18.72 -0.46 -3.61
C ASP A 123 18.87 -1.67 -4.55
N GLU A 124 18.28 -1.62 -5.74
CA GLU A 124 18.28 -2.66 -6.79
C GLU A 124 17.90 -4.08 -6.31
N LYS A 125 17.55 -4.26 -5.03
CA LYS A 125 17.14 -5.55 -4.50
C LYS A 125 15.79 -5.96 -5.05
N LYS A 126 15.72 -7.14 -5.63
CA LYS A 126 14.49 -7.73 -6.13
C LYS A 126 13.75 -8.43 -4.99
N CYS A 127 12.50 -8.02 -4.71
CA CYS A 127 11.64 -8.62 -3.69
C CYS A 127 10.17 -8.42 -4.06
N LEU A 128 9.37 -9.47 -3.97
CA LEU A 128 7.91 -9.37 -4.09
C LEU A 128 7.30 -8.37 -3.09
N CYS A 129 7.93 -8.24 -1.92
CA CYS A 129 7.48 -7.31 -0.88
C CYS A 129 7.44 -5.84 -1.33
N LYS A 130 8.20 -5.46 -2.37
CA LYS A 130 8.20 -4.10 -2.90
C LYS A 130 6.90 -3.72 -3.60
N ALA A 131 6.11 -4.67 -4.08
CA ALA A 131 4.78 -4.41 -4.61
C ALA A 131 3.91 -3.62 -3.61
N TYR A 132 4.03 -3.91 -2.31
CA TYR A 132 3.28 -3.22 -1.26
C TYR A 132 3.63 -1.73 -1.12
N MET A 133 4.80 -1.34 -1.58
CA MET A 133 5.27 0.05 -1.44
C MET A 133 4.55 1.02 -2.39
N TYR A 134 4.02 0.54 -3.51
CA TYR A 134 3.48 1.44 -4.53
C TYR A 134 2.25 0.93 -5.28
N GLU A 135 2.09 -0.38 -5.51
CA GLU A 135 1.01 -0.89 -6.36
C GLU A 135 -0.40 -0.60 -5.84
N PRO A 136 -0.71 -0.72 -4.53
CA PRO A 136 -2.03 -0.36 -4.02
C PRO A 136 -2.35 1.12 -4.25
N PHE A 137 -1.37 2.00 -4.08
CA PHE A 137 -1.55 3.42 -4.33
C PHE A 137 -1.64 3.74 -5.82
N TYR A 138 -0.83 3.11 -6.66
CA TYR A 138 -0.89 3.30 -8.11
C TYR A 138 -2.27 2.92 -8.65
N MET A 139 -2.81 1.77 -8.23
CA MET A 139 -4.17 1.35 -8.57
C MET A 139 -5.23 2.32 -8.03
N ALA A 140 -5.09 2.80 -6.79
CA ALA A 140 -6.03 3.75 -6.20
C ALA A 140 -6.06 5.08 -6.99
N TYR A 141 -4.90 5.59 -7.37
CA TYR A 141 -4.79 6.79 -8.21
C TYR A 141 -5.46 6.60 -9.56
N GLU A 142 -5.16 5.52 -10.26
CA GLU A 142 -5.76 5.23 -11.57
C GLU A 142 -7.29 5.06 -11.49
N THR A 143 -7.79 4.50 -10.39
CA THR A 143 -9.24 4.34 -10.16
C THR A 143 -9.93 5.67 -9.94
N LYS A 144 -9.31 6.59 -9.19
CA LYS A 144 -9.95 7.82 -8.71
C LYS A 144 -9.69 9.03 -9.61
N ASP A 145 -8.47 9.22 -10.06
CA ASP A 145 -8.03 10.44 -10.75
C ASP A 145 -7.28 10.18 -12.06
N GLY A 146 -6.62 9.03 -12.25
CA GLY A 146 -5.84 8.68 -13.45
C GLY A 146 -6.66 8.22 -14.66
N GLY A 147 -7.97 8.09 -14.51
CA GLY A 147 -8.87 7.70 -15.62
C GLY A 147 -8.76 6.24 -16.04
N LYS A 148 -8.10 5.40 -15.25
CA LYS A 148 -7.87 3.95 -15.49
C LYS A 148 -6.96 3.65 -16.69
N GLU A 149 -6.22 4.65 -17.16
CA GLU A 149 -5.36 4.50 -18.35
C GLU A 149 -4.22 3.51 -18.11
N GLN A 150 -3.71 3.43 -16.87
CA GLN A 150 -2.56 2.60 -16.50
C GLN A 150 -2.94 1.30 -15.77
N TYR A 151 -4.20 0.90 -15.78
CA TYR A 151 -4.63 -0.37 -15.17
C TYR A 151 -3.85 -1.57 -15.74
N ASN A 152 -3.66 -1.59 -17.07
CA ASN A 152 -2.89 -2.64 -17.72
C ASN A 152 -1.42 -2.63 -17.28
N ASP A 153 -0.86 -1.46 -16.97
CA ASP A 153 0.51 -1.34 -16.48
C ASP A 153 0.66 -1.93 -15.07
N VAL A 154 -0.24 -1.59 -14.14
CA VAL A 154 -0.26 -2.20 -12.80
C VAL A 154 -0.27 -3.72 -12.88
N ILE A 155 -1.14 -4.27 -13.73
CA ILE A 155 -1.23 -5.73 -13.92
C ILE A 155 0.02 -6.30 -14.57
N ALA A 156 0.62 -5.61 -15.55
CA ALA A 156 1.84 -6.05 -16.20
C ALA A 156 3.01 -6.11 -15.18
N GLN A 157 3.08 -5.17 -14.25
CA GLN A 157 4.07 -5.17 -13.18
C GLN A 157 3.87 -6.36 -12.23
N TYR A 158 2.64 -6.62 -11.77
CA TYR A 158 2.33 -7.80 -10.97
C TYR A 158 2.68 -9.10 -11.68
N ASN A 159 2.38 -9.22 -12.98
CA ASN A 159 2.74 -10.39 -13.78
C ASN A 159 4.27 -10.58 -13.81
N ALA A 160 5.00 -9.53 -14.15
CA ALA A 160 6.46 -9.57 -14.24
C ALA A 160 7.14 -9.91 -12.90
N MET A 161 6.65 -9.32 -11.81
CA MET A 161 7.13 -9.63 -10.46
C MET A 161 6.81 -11.07 -10.06
N ASN A 162 5.60 -11.55 -10.35
CA ASN A 162 5.21 -12.93 -10.06
C ASN A 162 6.06 -13.92 -10.85
N ASP A 163 6.23 -13.72 -12.15
CA ASP A 163 6.99 -14.61 -13.03
C ASP A 163 8.47 -14.67 -12.63
N GLU A 164 9.06 -13.54 -12.24
CA GLU A 164 10.49 -13.49 -11.90
C GLU A 164 10.78 -13.92 -10.45
N LEU A 165 9.93 -13.54 -9.49
CA LEU A 165 10.31 -13.57 -8.08
C LEU A 165 9.53 -14.58 -7.22
N PHE A 166 8.34 -15.02 -7.67
CA PHE A 166 7.48 -15.86 -6.83
C PHE A 166 8.14 -17.21 -6.48
N ALA A 167 8.69 -17.90 -7.45
CA ALA A 167 9.37 -19.16 -7.22
C ALA A 167 10.59 -18.99 -6.30
N THR A 168 11.36 -17.93 -6.49
CA THR A 168 12.52 -17.61 -5.63
C THR A 168 12.10 -17.35 -4.19
N ALA A 169 10.99 -16.65 -3.96
CA ALA A 169 10.46 -16.41 -2.62
C ALA A 169 9.93 -17.70 -2.00
N LYS A 170 9.11 -18.47 -2.74
CA LYS A 170 8.49 -19.72 -2.26
C LYS A 170 9.52 -20.79 -1.86
N TYR A 171 10.58 -20.95 -2.65
CA TYR A 171 11.59 -21.98 -2.42
C TYR A 171 12.86 -21.46 -1.73
N SER A 172 12.75 -20.31 -1.07
CA SER A 172 13.84 -19.79 -0.25
C SER A 172 14.15 -20.74 0.91
N LYS A 173 15.44 -21.02 1.13
CA LYS A 173 15.90 -21.79 2.31
C LYS A 173 15.79 -20.98 3.61
N ASP A 174 15.66 -19.68 3.51
CA ASP A 174 15.41 -18.75 4.62
C ASP A 174 13.90 -18.60 4.79
N THR A 175 13.33 -19.37 5.72
CA THR A 175 11.89 -19.40 5.99
C THR A 175 11.36 -18.02 6.39
N ASP A 176 12.08 -17.27 7.23
CA ASP A 176 11.66 -15.93 7.67
C ASP A 176 11.57 -14.97 6.48
N LYS A 177 12.54 -15.04 5.58
CA LYS A 177 12.55 -14.25 4.35
C LYS A 177 11.42 -14.65 3.41
N ALA A 178 11.17 -15.95 3.26
CA ALA A 178 10.06 -16.47 2.46
C ALA A 178 8.72 -15.97 2.99
N LEU A 179 8.44 -16.19 4.27
CA LEU A 179 7.23 -15.78 4.96
C LEU A 179 7.00 -14.27 4.84
N ARG A 180 8.02 -13.46 5.13
CA ARG A 180 7.95 -12.00 5.00
C ARG A 180 7.61 -11.56 3.59
N SER A 181 8.33 -12.08 2.59
CA SER A 181 8.16 -11.67 1.19
C SER A 181 6.77 -12.04 0.66
N LEU A 182 6.33 -13.27 0.89
CA LEU A 182 5.04 -13.78 0.42
C LEU A 182 3.86 -13.14 1.15
N SER A 183 3.97 -12.94 2.48
CA SER A 183 2.89 -12.31 3.27
C SER A 183 2.68 -10.84 2.88
N ILE A 184 3.77 -10.08 2.70
CA ILE A 184 3.67 -8.68 2.28
C ILE A 184 3.15 -8.59 0.83
N TYR A 185 3.55 -9.51 -0.05
CA TYR A 185 3.01 -9.58 -1.41
C TYR A 185 1.51 -9.92 -1.43
N ALA A 186 1.08 -10.85 -0.59
CA ALA A 186 -0.35 -11.14 -0.44
C ALA A 186 -1.15 -9.93 0.06
N ALA A 187 -0.59 -9.16 1.00
CA ALA A 187 -1.19 -7.90 1.45
C ALA A 187 -1.27 -6.86 0.32
N ALA A 188 -0.21 -6.71 -0.48
CA ALA A 188 -0.22 -5.83 -1.65
C ALA A 188 -1.34 -6.17 -2.63
N LEU A 189 -1.52 -7.46 -2.93
CA LEU A 189 -2.58 -7.92 -3.83
C LEU A 189 -3.98 -7.63 -3.29
N ILE A 190 -4.22 -7.86 -1.99
CA ILE A 190 -5.51 -7.53 -1.35
C ILE A 190 -5.78 -6.03 -1.41
N ASP A 191 -4.83 -5.21 -0.96
CA ASP A 191 -5.01 -3.76 -0.90
C ASP A 191 -5.21 -3.17 -2.31
N THR A 192 -4.54 -3.73 -3.33
CA THR A 192 -4.75 -3.34 -4.72
C THR A 192 -6.14 -3.74 -5.23
N MET A 193 -6.58 -4.97 -4.95
CA MET A 193 -7.93 -5.43 -5.34
C MET A 193 -9.05 -4.65 -4.64
N GLU A 194 -8.80 -4.15 -3.42
CA GLU A 194 -9.79 -3.38 -2.66
C GLU A 194 -10.06 -2.01 -3.29
N VAL A 195 -9.05 -1.41 -3.92
CA VAL A 195 -9.15 -0.06 -4.50
C VAL A 195 -9.40 -0.04 -6.00
N MET A 196 -9.28 -1.18 -6.69
CA MET A 196 -9.54 -1.26 -8.12
C MET A 196 -11.03 -1.30 -8.46
N ASP A 197 -11.37 -0.91 -9.70
CA ASP A 197 -12.72 -1.08 -10.22
C ASP A 197 -13.01 -2.57 -10.47
N GLN A 198 -13.93 -3.13 -9.69
CA GLN A 198 -14.30 -4.55 -9.75
C GLN A 198 -15.01 -4.95 -11.06
N MET A 199 -15.43 -3.99 -11.89
CA MET A 199 -16.01 -4.27 -13.20
C MET A 199 -14.99 -4.87 -14.18
N ILE A 200 -13.69 -4.78 -13.91
CA ILE A 200 -12.62 -5.39 -14.71
C ILE A 200 -12.34 -6.81 -14.22
N TYR A 201 -13.30 -7.69 -14.43
CA TYR A 201 -13.35 -9.02 -13.84
C TYR A 201 -12.12 -9.90 -14.13
N GLU A 202 -11.58 -9.89 -15.36
CA GLU A 202 -10.42 -10.74 -15.73
C GLU A 202 -9.16 -10.37 -14.95
N ILE A 203 -8.91 -9.08 -14.79
CA ILE A 203 -7.78 -8.57 -14.02
C ILE A 203 -7.95 -8.95 -12.54
N TYR A 204 -9.12 -8.68 -11.98
CA TYR A 204 -9.43 -9.01 -10.59
C TYR A 204 -9.24 -10.51 -10.30
N ARG A 205 -9.73 -11.38 -11.18
CA ARG A 205 -9.58 -12.83 -11.06
C ARG A 205 -8.11 -13.26 -11.05
N LYS A 206 -7.30 -12.70 -11.94
CA LYS A 206 -5.86 -13.01 -12.01
C LYS A 206 -5.13 -12.61 -10.72
N MET A 207 -5.44 -11.44 -10.17
CA MET A 207 -4.88 -11.02 -8.88
C MET A 207 -5.33 -11.93 -7.73
N GLN A 208 -6.58 -12.39 -7.74
CA GLN A 208 -7.05 -13.40 -6.78
C GLN A 208 -6.25 -14.71 -6.87
N ASP A 209 -5.89 -15.15 -8.08
CA ASP A 209 -5.10 -16.37 -8.25
C ASP A 209 -3.68 -16.19 -7.68
N TYR A 210 -3.04 -15.05 -7.91
CA TYR A 210 -1.76 -14.72 -7.28
C TYR A 210 -1.86 -14.65 -5.76
N TYR A 211 -2.92 -14.03 -5.23
CA TYR A 211 -3.18 -13.98 -3.80
C TYR A 211 -3.31 -15.37 -3.18
N LYS A 212 -4.15 -16.23 -3.76
CA LYS A 212 -4.36 -17.62 -3.30
C LYS A 212 -3.06 -18.41 -3.33
N ALA A 213 -2.26 -18.26 -4.40
CA ALA A 213 -0.95 -18.91 -4.52
C ALA A 213 0.02 -18.44 -3.43
N SER A 214 0.02 -17.13 -3.12
CA SER A 214 0.87 -16.54 -2.08
C SER A 214 0.48 -17.02 -0.69
N VAL A 215 -0.80 -17.01 -0.35
CA VAL A 215 -1.31 -17.51 0.94
C VAL A 215 -0.99 -19.01 1.10
N LYS A 216 -1.22 -19.80 0.05
CA LYS A 216 -0.86 -21.23 0.07
C LYS A 216 0.63 -21.43 0.34
N ALA A 217 1.50 -20.66 -0.34
CA ALA A 217 2.93 -20.75 -0.14
C ALA A 217 3.37 -20.35 1.28
N VAL A 218 2.71 -19.38 1.91
CA VAL A 218 2.93 -18.99 3.31
C VAL A 218 2.57 -20.10 4.27
N LEU A 219 1.46 -20.82 4.00
CA LEU A 219 1.01 -21.92 4.87
C LEU A 219 1.86 -23.20 4.72
N GLU A 220 2.59 -23.32 3.61
CA GLU A 220 3.47 -24.47 3.31
C GLU A 220 4.94 -24.22 3.71
N ALA A 221 5.32 -23.00 4.06
CA ALA A 221 6.69 -22.62 4.44
C ALA A 221 6.96 -22.89 5.93
#